data_2b8cc488a27384cf3b483ec9f415a263
#
_entry.id   2b8cc488a27384cf3b483ec9f415a263
#
_cell.length_a   1.000
_cell.length_b   1.000
_cell.length_c   1.000
_cell.angle_alpha   90.00
_cell.angle_beta   90.00
_cell.angle_gamma   90.00
#
_symmetry.space_group_name_H-M   'P 1'
#
loop_
_entity.id
_entity.type
_entity.pdbx_description
1 polymer ?
#
loop_
_entity_poly.entity_id
_entity_poly.type
_entity_poly.pdbx_seq_one_letter_code
_entity_poly.pdbx_strand_id
1 'polypeptide(L)'
;MKKILIALVAITSLVACKSKDDNDAPNQLIGGWKLESITDNNQPKPLTECDKNVIIYSATETEEIFFKEDSNGNCVYNKDTSIEKRPYRVRGNIVIATNPAIQQDYPAEFAIEGSKVTFKVKVTTQSRKTNRVLVFRKLSPQELTEIEKLKNLKP
;
A
#
# COMPACT_ATOMS: atom_id res chain seq x y z
N MET A 1 -70.61 4.76 19.86
CA MET A 1 -69.79 4.69 18.63
C MET A 1 -68.52 5.52 18.85
N LYS A 2 -67.44 4.89 19.20
CA LYS A 2 -66.14 5.56 19.47
C LYS A 2 -65.29 5.46 18.23
N LYS A 3 -64.99 6.60 17.62
CA LYS A 3 -64.07 6.71 16.47
C LYS A 3 -62.64 6.71 16.99
N ILE A 4 -61.88 5.66 16.66
CA ILE A 4 -60.44 5.58 16.95
C ILE A 4 -59.71 6.23 15.79
N LEU A 5 -59.07 7.36 16.06
CA LEU A 5 -58.15 8.03 15.12
C LEU A 5 -56.78 7.36 15.25
N ILE A 6 -56.35 6.65 14.21
CA ILE A 6 -55.00 6.10 14.11
C ILE A 6 -54.12 7.17 13.49
N ALA A 7 -53.26 7.80 14.29
CA ALA A 7 -52.23 8.70 13.80
C ALA A 7 -51.07 7.88 13.24
N LEU A 8 -50.89 7.94 11.93
CA LEU A 8 -49.78 7.34 11.23
C LEU A 8 -48.53 8.24 11.41
N VAL A 9 -47.63 7.86 12.29
CA VAL A 9 -46.34 8.55 12.44
C VAL A 9 -45.42 8.04 11.33
N ALA A 10 -45.24 8.83 10.30
CA ALA A 10 -44.22 8.60 9.28
C ALA A 10 -42.84 8.90 9.86
N ILE A 11 -42.09 7.85 10.21
CA ILE A 11 -40.68 7.97 10.58
C ILE A 11 -39.90 8.14 9.26
N THR A 12 -39.57 9.38 8.93
CA THR A 12 -38.58 9.68 7.89
C THR A 12 -37.22 9.36 8.43
N SER A 13 -36.71 8.17 8.12
CA SER A 13 -35.30 7.82 8.31
C SER A 13 -34.44 8.69 7.38
N LEU A 14 -33.86 9.75 7.95
CA LEU A 14 -32.76 10.48 7.33
C LEU A 14 -31.58 9.51 7.19
N VAL A 15 -31.46 8.91 6.02
CA VAL A 15 -30.23 8.27 5.61
C VAL A 15 -29.22 9.41 5.44
N ALA A 16 -28.50 9.72 6.50
CA ALA A 16 -27.29 10.54 6.41
C ALA A 16 -26.32 9.79 5.50
N CYS A 17 -26.21 10.22 4.24
CA CYS A 17 -25.06 9.90 3.41
C CYS A 17 -23.84 10.48 4.12
N LYS A 18 -23.18 9.62 4.92
CA LYS A 18 -21.82 9.90 5.37
C LYS A 18 -20.98 10.01 4.11
N SER A 19 -20.55 11.21 3.77
CA SER A 19 -19.48 11.41 2.81
C SER A 19 -18.33 10.55 3.31
N LYS A 20 -17.90 9.56 2.52
CA LYS A 20 -16.70 8.80 2.84
C LYS A 20 -15.54 9.80 2.84
N ASP A 21 -15.06 10.14 4.02
CA ASP A 21 -13.82 10.88 4.16
C ASP A 21 -12.73 10.08 3.46
N ASP A 22 -12.00 10.76 2.56
CA ASP A 22 -10.91 10.21 1.73
C ASP A 22 -9.73 9.66 2.55
N ASN A 23 -9.82 9.62 3.88
CA ASN A 23 -8.76 9.25 4.82
C ASN A 23 -8.89 7.85 5.45
N ASP A 24 -9.98 7.12 5.19
CA ASP A 24 -10.09 5.75 5.67
C ASP A 24 -9.27 4.83 4.75
N ALA A 25 -7.96 4.73 5.06
CA ALA A 25 -7.17 3.62 4.54
C ALA A 25 -7.89 2.31 4.91
N PRO A 26 -8.20 1.42 3.96
CA PRO A 26 -8.77 0.14 4.33
C PRO A 26 -7.83 -0.49 5.35
N ASN A 27 -8.33 -0.86 6.53
CA ASN A 27 -7.58 -1.57 7.57
C ASN A 27 -6.78 -2.77 7.03
N GLN A 28 -7.18 -3.27 5.85
CA GLN A 28 -6.56 -4.37 5.15
C GLN A 28 -5.14 -4.09 4.63
N LEU A 29 -4.79 -2.84 4.27
CA LEU A 29 -3.43 -2.49 3.83
C LEU A 29 -2.46 -2.34 5.01
N ILE A 30 -2.95 -2.02 6.22
CA ILE A 30 -2.08 -1.80 7.38
C ILE A 30 -1.24 -3.03 7.69
N GLY A 31 0.07 -2.81 7.87
CA GLY A 31 1.07 -3.83 8.12
C GLY A 31 2.20 -3.83 7.10
N GLY A 32 3.06 -4.83 7.16
CA GLY A 32 4.19 -4.98 6.25
C GLY A 32 3.91 -5.95 5.11
N TRP A 33 4.46 -5.63 3.96
CA TRP A 33 4.30 -6.39 2.72
C TRP A 33 5.65 -6.54 2.03
N LYS A 34 6.05 -7.77 1.70
CA LYS A 34 7.30 -8.08 0.98
C LYS A 34 6.99 -8.39 -0.47
N LEU A 35 7.72 -7.77 -1.39
CA LEU A 35 7.61 -8.03 -2.83
C LEU A 35 7.91 -9.51 -3.14
N GLU A 36 7.02 -10.14 -3.90
CA GLU A 36 7.20 -11.52 -4.40
C GLU A 36 7.53 -11.54 -5.89
N SER A 37 6.82 -10.73 -6.68
CA SER A 37 7.02 -10.74 -8.13
C SER A 37 6.71 -9.38 -8.76
N ILE A 38 7.35 -9.15 -9.91
CA ILE A 38 7.09 -8.02 -10.82
C ILE A 38 6.80 -8.58 -12.21
N THR A 39 5.80 -8.00 -12.86
CA THR A 39 5.49 -8.27 -14.26
C THR A 39 5.39 -6.94 -15.00
N ASP A 40 6.17 -6.77 -16.07
CA ASP A 40 6.15 -5.60 -16.94
C ASP A 40 5.54 -5.97 -18.29
N ASN A 41 4.40 -5.36 -18.67
CA ASN A 41 3.66 -5.65 -19.90
C ASN A 41 3.41 -7.17 -20.08
N ASN A 42 2.96 -7.85 -19.01
CA ASN A 42 2.71 -9.29 -18.93
C ASN A 42 3.98 -10.19 -19.07
N GLN A 43 5.18 -9.63 -18.96
CA GLN A 43 6.43 -10.39 -18.93
C GLN A 43 6.99 -10.40 -17.52
N PRO A 44 7.23 -11.60 -16.92
CA PRO A 44 7.84 -11.71 -15.61
C PRO A 44 9.24 -11.08 -15.59
N LYS A 45 9.55 -10.33 -14.54
CA LYS A 45 10.88 -9.79 -14.29
C LYS A 45 11.58 -10.67 -13.26
N PRO A 46 12.78 -11.21 -13.55
CA PRO A 46 13.55 -11.95 -12.55
C PRO A 46 13.93 -11.01 -11.39
N LEU A 47 13.82 -11.53 -10.17
CA LEU A 47 14.18 -10.81 -8.94
C LEU A 47 15.18 -11.64 -8.15
N THR A 48 16.22 -11.02 -7.65
CA THR A 48 17.07 -11.54 -6.58
C THR A 48 16.39 -11.35 -5.22
N GLU A 49 16.92 -11.92 -4.15
CA GLU A 49 16.39 -11.65 -2.80
C GLU A 49 16.54 -10.18 -2.41
N CYS A 50 17.61 -9.51 -2.87
CA CYS A 50 17.85 -8.09 -2.57
C CYS A 50 16.94 -7.13 -3.37
N ASP A 51 16.34 -7.61 -4.46
CA ASP A 51 15.34 -6.84 -5.22
C ASP A 51 13.95 -6.84 -4.53
N LYS A 52 13.73 -7.71 -3.55
CA LYS A 52 12.44 -7.88 -2.86
C LYS A 52 12.28 -6.85 -1.76
N ASN A 53 11.93 -5.63 -2.15
CA ASN A 53 11.64 -4.54 -1.22
C ASN A 53 10.45 -4.85 -0.30
N VAL A 54 10.36 -4.08 0.78
CA VAL A 54 9.27 -4.14 1.75
C VAL A 54 8.55 -2.80 1.77
N ILE A 55 7.22 -2.85 1.85
CA ILE A 55 6.38 -1.68 2.08
C ILE A 55 5.66 -1.87 3.41
N ILE A 56 5.74 -0.88 4.30
CA ILE A 56 5.01 -0.85 5.57
C ILE A 56 3.97 0.25 5.50
N TYR A 57 2.70 -0.12 5.68
CA TYR A 57 1.58 0.82 5.80
C TYR A 57 1.21 1.01 7.27
N SER A 58 1.22 2.23 7.75
CA SER A 58 0.58 2.67 8.99
C SER A 58 -0.84 3.19 8.69
N ALA A 59 -1.48 3.88 9.62
CA ALA A 59 -2.80 4.48 9.39
C ALA A 59 -2.77 5.61 8.34
N THR A 60 -1.68 6.38 8.25
CA THR A 60 -1.58 7.60 7.44
C THR A 60 -0.33 7.69 6.58
N GLU A 61 0.64 6.83 6.83
CA GLU A 61 1.96 6.89 6.18
C GLU A 61 2.37 5.51 5.68
N THR A 62 3.17 5.50 4.63
CA THR A 62 3.84 4.31 4.12
C THR A 62 5.35 4.52 4.13
N GLU A 63 6.08 3.45 4.37
CA GLU A 63 7.53 3.37 4.31
C GLU A 63 7.93 2.32 3.28
N GLU A 64 8.89 2.62 2.41
CA GLU A 64 9.47 1.66 1.47
C GLU A 64 10.91 1.36 1.85
N ILE A 65 11.21 0.10 2.09
CA ILE A 65 12.52 -0.40 2.52
C ILE A 65 13.13 -1.19 1.38
N PHE A 66 14.25 -0.69 0.88
CA PHE A 66 15.04 -1.34 -0.16
C PHE A 66 16.27 -2.01 0.42
N PHE A 67 16.73 -3.05 -0.26
CA PHE A 67 17.95 -3.77 0.09
C PHE A 67 18.95 -3.67 -1.06
N LYS A 68 20.22 -3.86 -0.75
CA LYS A 68 21.31 -3.99 -1.71
C LYS A 68 22.22 -5.13 -1.30
N GLU A 69 22.91 -5.71 -2.25
CA GLU A 69 23.93 -6.72 -2.00
C GLU A 69 25.21 -6.04 -1.49
N ASP A 70 25.78 -6.56 -0.40
CA ASP A 70 27.09 -6.16 0.10
C ASP A 70 28.22 -6.90 -0.63
N SER A 71 29.48 -6.61 -0.27
CA SER A 71 30.65 -7.28 -0.85
C SER A 71 30.74 -8.79 -0.59
N ASN A 72 29.95 -9.30 0.34
CA ASN A 72 29.89 -10.71 0.72
C ASN A 72 28.68 -11.45 0.15
N GLY A 73 27.84 -10.76 -0.66
CA GLY A 73 26.62 -11.32 -1.24
C GLY A 73 25.42 -11.32 -0.31
N ASN A 74 25.46 -10.63 0.83
CA ASN A 74 24.33 -10.52 1.74
C ASN A 74 23.45 -9.33 1.39
N CYS A 75 22.12 -9.49 1.56
CA CYS A 75 21.18 -8.39 1.41
C CYS A 75 21.17 -7.51 2.66
N VAL A 76 21.66 -6.29 2.53
CA VAL A 76 21.71 -5.29 3.59
C VAL A 76 20.75 -4.14 3.30
N TYR A 77 20.30 -3.45 4.36
CA TYR A 77 19.42 -2.28 4.23
C TYR A 77 20.08 -1.17 3.39
N ASN A 78 19.37 -0.70 2.36
CA ASN A 78 19.83 0.37 1.49
C ASN A 78 19.18 1.70 1.93
N LYS A 79 19.86 2.42 2.82
CA LYS A 79 19.37 3.70 3.35
C LYS A 79 19.20 4.77 2.26
N ASP A 80 20.07 4.75 1.24
CA ASP A 80 20.12 5.81 0.22
C ASP A 80 18.91 5.78 -0.73
N THR A 81 18.30 4.61 -0.90
CA THR A 81 17.13 4.42 -1.78
C THR A 81 15.83 4.17 -1.03
N SER A 82 15.90 3.86 0.27
CA SER A 82 14.71 3.64 1.10
C SER A 82 13.97 4.94 1.33
N ILE A 83 12.64 4.86 1.30
CA ILE A 83 11.76 6.02 1.42
C ILE A 83 11.12 5.97 2.80
N GLU A 84 11.63 6.81 3.69
CA GLU A 84 11.04 6.97 5.02
C GLU A 84 9.76 7.80 4.92
N LYS A 85 8.73 7.33 5.62
CA LYS A 85 7.45 8.04 5.92
C LYS A 85 6.92 8.95 4.81
N ARG A 86 6.17 8.36 3.91
CA ARG A 86 5.44 9.08 2.88
C ARG A 86 3.95 9.05 3.21
N PRO A 87 3.25 10.19 3.23
CA PRO A 87 1.80 10.19 3.41
C PRO A 87 1.11 9.49 2.24
N TYR A 88 0.03 8.79 2.53
CA TYR A 88 -0.81 8.18 1.52
C TYR A 88 -2.29 8.34 1.86
N ARG A 89 -3.13 8.16 0.85
CA ARG A 89 -4.58 8.12 0.96
C ARG A 89 -5.15 7.03 0.06
N VAL A 90 -6.35 6.58 0.36
CA VAL A 90 -7.03 5.55 -0.42
C VAL A 90 -8.37 6.08 -0.93
N ARG A 91 -8.65 5.83 -2.21
CA ARG A 91 -9.92 6.13 -2.87
C ARG A 91 -10.43 4.88 -3.59
N GLY A 92 -11.39 4.18 -2.99
CA GLY A 92 -11.87 2.90 -3.51
C GLY A 92 -10.74 1.86 -3.54
N ASN A 93 -10.36 1.41 -4.74
CA ASN A 93 -9.26 0.47 -4.96
C ASN A 93 -7.95 1.14 -5.42
N ILE A 94 -7.81 2.44 -5.23
CA ILE A 94 -6.62 3.20 -5.59
C ILE A 94 -5.94 3.69 -4.31
N VAL A 95 -4.69 3.32 -4.12
CA VAL A 95 -3.79 3.92 -3.13
C VAL A 95 -2.96 5.01 -3.82
N ILE A 96 -2.82 6.14 -3.16
CA ILE A 96 -2.09 7.30 -3.70
C ILE A 96 -1.04 7.69 -2.65
N ALA A 97 0.22 7.37 -2.92
CA ALA A 97 1.34 7.85 -2.12
C ALA A 97 1.80 9.22 -2.65
N THR A 98 2.08 10.15 -1.76
CA THR A 98 2.51 11.51 -2.13
C THR A 98 3.97 11.69 -1.78
N ASN A 99 4.80 12.15 -2.72
CA ASN A 99 6.15 12.62 -2.42
C ASN A 99 6.07 14.07 -1.91
N PRO A 100 6.28 14.34 -0.62
CA PRO A 100 6.09 15.66 -0.06
C PRO A 100 7.11 16.68 -0.56
N ALA A 101 8.31 16.26 -0.97
CA ALA A 101 9.36 17.15 -1.43
C ALA A 101 9.05 17.81 -2.78
N ILE A 102 8.35 17.11 -3.66
CA ILE A 102 8.00 17.58 -5.02
C ILE A 102 6.49 17.69 -5.24
N GLN A 103 5.68 17.45 -4.20
CA GLN A 103 4.22 17.47 -4.24
C GLN A 103 3.63 16.59 -5.37
N GLN A 104 4.26 15.44 -5.62
CA GLN A 104 3.84 14.54 -6.68
C GLN A 104 3.13 13.31 -6.11
N ASP A 105 1.97 13.01 -6.68
CA ASP A 105 1.17 11.84 -6.38
C ASP A 105 1.55 10.64 -7.25
N TYR A 106 1.58 9.46 -6.62
CA TYR A 106 1.86 8.18 -7.27
C TYR A 106 0.66 7.24 -7.04
N PRO A 107 -0.33 7.25 -7.94
CA PRO A 107 -1.48 6.37 -7.83
C PRO A 107 -1.14 4.94 -8.25
N ALA A 108 -1.67 3.96 -7.53
CA ALA A 108 -1.64 2.55 -7.87
C ALA A 108 -3.01 1.91 -7.60
N GLU A 109 -3.56 1.19 -8.57
CA GLU A 109 -4.69 0.32 -8.32
C GLU A 109 -4.22 -0.86 -7.47
N PHE A 110 -5.03 -1.29 -6.49
CA PHE A 110 -4.70 -2.45 -5.67
C PHE A 110 -5.87 -3.40 -5.50
N ALA A 111 -5.55 -4.66 -5.28
CA ALA A 111 -6.48 -5.71 -4.87
C ALA A 111 -5.82 -6.57 -3.80
N ILE A 112 -6.58 -6.95 -2.76
CA ILE A 112 -6.11 -7.81 -1.67
C ILE A 112 -6.86 -9.13 -1.75
N GLU A 113 -6.11 -10.23 -1.79
CA GLU A 113 -6.62 -11.59 -1.79
C GLU A 113 -5.87 -12.41 -0.72
N GLY A 114 -6.54 -12.64 0.41
CA GLY A 114 -5.95 -13.33 1.55
C GLY A 114 -4.71 -12.60 2.10
N SER A 115 -3.55 -13.24 2.04
CA SER A 115 -2.27 -12.70 2.49
C SER A 115 -1.47 -12.00 1.39
N LYS A 116 -2.06 -11.73 0.24
CA LYS A 116 -1.39 -11.09 -0.89
C LYS A 116 -2.08 -9.77 -1.26
N VAL A 117 -1.28 -8.80 -1.68
CA VAL A 117 -1.75 -7.56 -2.31
C VAL A 117 -1.09 -7.44 -3.69
N THR A 118 -1.90 -7.11 -4.67
CA THR A 118 -1.45 -6.84 -6.05
C THR A 118 -1.62 -5.36 -6.33
N PHE A 119 -0.54 -4.69 -6.73
CA PHE A 119 -0.59 -3.30 -7.21
C PHE A 119 -0.41 -3.26 -8.73
N LYS A 120 -1.22 -2.45 -9.41
CA LYS A 120 -1.08 -2.15 -10.83
C LYS A 120 -0.72 -0.68 -11.01
N VAL A 121 0.43 -0.43 -11.61
CA VAL A 121 0.94 0.92 -11.84
C VAL A 121 1.26 1.13 -13.32
N LYS A 122 1.03 2.36 -13.81
CA LYS A 122 1.46 2.78 -15.14
C LYS A 122 2.73 3.59 -15.00
N VAL A 123 3.84 3.02 -15.43
CA VAL A 123 5.15 3.69 -15.44
C VAL A 123 5.35 4.35 -16.80
N THR A 124 5.48 5.67 -16.81
CA THR A 124 5.76 6.42 -18.04
C THR A 124 7.16 7.03 -17.92
N THR A 125 8.03 6.65 -18.82
CA THR A 125 9.34 7.27 -19.02
C THR A 125 9.30 8.09 -20.32
N GLN A 126 10.34 8.86 -20.58
CA GLN A 126 10.43 9.66 -21.83
C GLN A 126 10.24 8.84 -23.12
N SER A 127 10.64 7.57 -23.10
CA SER A 127 10.63 6.69 -24.28
C SER A 127 9.66 5.53 -24.23
N ARG A 128 9.02 5.25 -23.07
CA ARG A 128 8.24 4.02 -22.88
C ARG A 128 7.11 4.18 -21.87
N LYS A 129 5.96 3.57 -22.20
CA LYS A 129 4.85 3.32 -21.25
C LYS A 129 4.86 1.83 -20.89
N THR A 130 4.88 1.53 -19.61
CA THR A 130 4.91 0.16 -19.09
C THR A 130 3.77 -0.03 -18.10
N ASN A 131 2.95 -1.05 -18.31
CA ASN A 131 2.00 -1.52 -17.32
C ASN A 131 2.73 -2.50 -16.39
N ARG A 132 2.93 -2.10 -15.15
CA ARG A 132 3.63 -2.90 -14.14
C ARG A 132 2.64 -3.47 -13.15
N VAL A 133 2.77 -4.76 -12.88
CA VAL A 133 2.05 -5.46 -11.82
C VAL A 133 3.06 -5.91 -10.78
N LEU A 134 2.82 -5.55 -9.52
CA LEU A 134 3.65 -5.93 -8.38
C LEU A 134 2.77 -6.77 -7.44
N VAL A 135 3.27 -7.93 -7.05
CA VAL A 135 2.60 -8.79 -6.07
C VAL A 135 3.44 -8.83 -4.80
N PHE A 136 2.81 -8.53 -3.68
CA PHE A 136 3.41 -8.58 -2.36
C PHE A 136 2.68 -9.60 -1.50
N ARG A 137 3.41 -10.27 -0.61
CA ARG A 137 2.84 -11.06 0.47
C ARG A 137 2.90 -10.31 1.78
N LYS A 138 1.94 -10.59 2.66
CA LYS A 138 1.92 -10.03 4.01
C LYS A 138 3.07 -10.62 4.84
N LEU A 139 3.73 -9.76 5.61
CA LEU A 139 4.78 -10.15 6.56
C LEU A 139 4.16 -10.60 7.87
N SER A 140 4.78 -11.60 8.50
CA SER A 140 4.50 -11.97 9.87
C SER A 140 5.07 -10.94 10.87
N PRO A 141 4.59 -10.90 12.12
CA PRO A 141 5.16 -10.03 13.16
C PRO A 141 6.66 -10.28 13.41
N GLN A 142 7.11 -11.52 13.26
CA GLN A 142 8.52 -11.89 13.42
C GLN A 142 9.38 -11.29 12.31
N GLU A 143 8.96 -11.42 11.05
CA GLU A 143 9.65 -10.81 9.91
C GLU A 143 9.72 -9.29 10.00
N LEU A 144 8.65 -8.63 10.46
CA LEU A 144 8.65 -7.19 10.73
C LEU A 144 9.71 -6.81 11.77
N THR A 145 9.82 -7.59 12.85
CA THR A 145 10.83 -7.36 13.89
C THR A 145 12.25 -7.51 13.34
N GLU A 146 12.48 -8.48 12.45
CA GLU A 146 13.78 -8.68 11.80
C GLU A 146 14.14 -7.51 10.89
N ILE A 147 13.18 -7.00 10.11
CA ILE A 147 13.38 -5.84 9.24
C ILE A 147 13.74 -4.60 10.07
N GLU A 148 13.05 -4.35 11.19
CA GLU A 148 13.39 -3.23 12.08
C GLU A 148 14.81 -3.37 12.67
N LYS A 149 15.25 -4.59 12.99
CA LYS A 149 16.63 -4.82 13.41
C LYS A 149 17.64 -4.49 12.30
N LEU A 150 17.35 -4.91 11.06
CA LEU A 150 18.22 -4.61 9.91
C LEU A 150 18.37 -3.11 9.66
N LYS A 151 17.29 -2.33 9.83
CA LYS A 151 17.33 -0.86 9.72
C LYS A 151 18.22 -0.21 10.78
N ASN A 152 18.31 -0.81 11.96
CA ASN A 152 19.09 -0.30 13.10
C ASN A 152 20.53 -0.80 13.14
N LEU A 153 20.91 -1.75 12.30
CA LEU A 153 22.30 -2.14 12.14
C LEU A 153 23.05 -0.97 11.46
N LYS A 154 23.96 -0.35 12.22
CA LYS A 154 24.91 0.61 11.62
C LYS A 154 25.79 -0.15 10.62
N PRO A 155 26.01 0.40 9.40
CA PRO A 155 27.01 -0.13 8.49
C PRO A 155 28.40 -0.04 9.05
#